data_0625136924bf22f634372a963268d877
#
_entry.id   0625136924bf22f634372a963268d877
#
_cell.length_a   1.000
_cell.length_b   1.000
_cell.length_c   1.000
_cell.angle_alpha   90.00
_cell.angle_beta   90.00
_cell.angle_gamma   90.00
#
_symmetry.space_group_name_H-M   'P 1'
#
loop_
_entity.id
_entity.type
_entity.pdbx_description
1 polymer ?
#
loop_
_entity_poly.entity_id
_entity_poly.type
_entity_poly.pdbx_seq_one_letter_code
_entity_poly.pdbx_strand_id
1 'polypeptide(L)'
;MAGVLVLVVGPSGAGKDTLIEAAKTALAEDTRFVFPRRVVTRTAIAALEDHESVSPGQFALRRENGAYALSWDAHGLSYGLPASLLDDLGAGRVVVCNGSRAMVAAAQAKFPGTKVVLIEASAAVRARRLAGRGRETGAQIATRLGREVPEVPPGAIRIDNSGEVEDGIARFVRALKAIGSD
;
A
#
# COMPACT_ATOMS: atom_id res chain seq x y z
N MET A 1 -22.21 2.33 9.96
CA MET A 1 -21.83 1.68 8.69
C MET A 1 -20.58 0.86 8.96
N ALA A 2 -20.38 -0.25 8.26
CA ALA A 2 -19.14 -1.02 8.39
C ALA A 2 -17.99 -0.21 7.76
N GLY A 3 -16.81 -0.21 8.38
CA GLY A 3 -15.63 0.45 7.85
C GLY A 3 -15.14 -0.21 6.56
N VAL A 4 -14.32 0.50 5.80
CA VAL A 4 -13.84 0.07 4.50
C VAL A 4 -12.31 -0.06 4.50
N LEU A 5 -11.80 -1.25 4.16
CA LEU A 5 -10.38 -1.43 3.88
C LEU A 5 -10.08 -0.96 2.45
N VAL A 6 -9.15 -0.05 2.30
CA VAL A 6 -8.62 0.42 1.01
C VAL A 6 -7.20 -0.10 0.83
N LEU A 7 -7.01 -0.98 -0.15
CA LEU A 7 -5.69 -1.47 -0.52
C LEU A 7 -5.12 -0.64 -1.66
N VAL A 8 -4.05 0.07 -1.39
CA VAL A 8 -3.29 0.81 -2.41
C VAL A 8 -2.22 -0.12 -2.97
N VAL A 9 -2.38 -0.51 -4.22
CA VAL A 9 -1.50 -1.44 -4.90
C VAL A 9 -0.91 -0.81 -6.17
N GLY A 10 0.09 -1.44 -6.74
CA GLY A 10 0.71 -0.97 -7.98
C GLY A 10 2.17 -1.38 -8.07
N PRO A 11 2.77 -1.28 -9.26
CA PRO A 11 4.15 -1.69 -9.47
C PRO A 11 5.16 -0.85 -8.71
N SER A 12 6.39 -1.37 -8.60
CA SER A 12 7.52 -0.61 -8.07
C SER A 12 7.76 0.66 -8.89
N GLY A 13 8.03 1.77 -8.21
CA GLY A 13 8.25 3.07 -8.87
C GLY A 13 6.97 3.81 -9.27
N ALA A 14 5.78 3.26 -9.06
CA ALA A 14 4.51 3.94 -9.36
C ALA A 14 4.21 5.15 -8.45
N GLY A 15 4.87 5.25 -7.28
CA GLY A 15 4.73 6.38 -6.38
C GLY A 15 3.71 6.18 -5.25
N LYS A 16 3.35 4.93 -4.94
CA LYS A 16 2.37 4.61 -3.87
C LYS A 16 2.67 5.30 -2.54
N ASP A 17 3.89 5.16 -2.05
CA ASP A 17 4.28 5.72 -0.74
C ASP A 17 4.13 7.24 -0.72
N THR A 18 4.53 7.91 -1.81
CA THR A 18 4.39 9.37 -1.97
C THR A 18 2.92 9.80 -1.92
N LEU A 19 2.05 9.09 -2.66
CA LEU A 19 0.62 9.43 -2.70
C LEU A 19 -0.06 9.14 -1.35
N ILE A 20 0.31 8.04 -0.67
CA ILE A 20 -0.23 7.70 0.65
C ILE A 20 0.18 8.75 1.69
N GLU A 21 1.45 9.16 1.72
CA GLU A 21 1.91 10.16 2.69
C GLU A 21 1.29 11.53 2.44
N ALA A 22 1.16 11.94 1.17
CA ALA A 22 0.45 13.17 0.83
C ALA A 22 -1.04 13.12 1.21
N ALA A 23 -1.71 11.98 0.99
CA ALA A 23 -3.09 11.81 1.39
C ALA A 23 -3.26 11.82 2.91
N LYS A 24 -2.34 11.19 3.65
CA LYS A 24 -2.30 11.21 5.12
C LYS A 24 -2.20 12.65 5.65
N THR A 25 -1.36 13.47 5.03
CA THR A 25 -1.26 14.89 5.36
C THR A 25 -2.53 15.66 4.99
N ALA A 26 -3.05 15.47 3.78
CA ALA A 26 -4.23 16.18 3.29
C ALA A 26 -5.55 15.80 4.03
N LEU A 27 -5.59 14.64 4.65
CA LEU A 27 -6.76 14.12 5.37
C LEU A 27 -6.52 14.03 6.89
N ALA A 28 -5.48 14.68 7.40
CA ALA A 28 -5.09 14.60 8.83
C ALA A 28 -6.21 15.03 9.79
N GLU A 29 -7.03 15.99 9.41
CA GLU A 29 -8.16 16.49 10.21
C GLU A 29 -9.46 15.68 10.00
N ASP A 30 -9.49 14.78 9.04
CA ASP A 30 -10.65 13.95 8.73
C ASP A 30 -10.54 12.60 9.44
N THR A 31 -11.13 12.50 10.63
CA THR A 31 -11.05 11.33 11.51
C THR A 31 -11.66 10.05 10.91
N ARG A 32 -12.35 10.14 9.78
CA ARG A 32 -12.84 8.97 9.04
C ARG A 32 -11.72 8.16 8.42
N PHE A 33 -10.57 8.77 8.14
CA PHE A 33 -9.44 8.12 7.45
C PHE A 33 -8.34 7.72 8.43
N VAL A 34 -7.89 6.49 8.31
CA VAL A 34 -6.77 5.95 9.09
C VAL A 34 -5.72 5.35 8.15
N PHE A 35 -4.46 5.60 8.44
CA PHE A 35 -3.32 5.14 7.65
C PHE A 35 -2.38 4.30 8.54
N PRO A 36 -2.66 3.00 8.74
CA PRO A 36 -1.83 2.15 9.57
C PRO A 36 -0.44 1.94 8.96
N ARG A 37 0.58 1.92 9.81
CA ARG A 37 1.92 1.52 9.39
C ARG A 37 1.97 0.00 9.20
N ARG A 38 2.43 -0.45 8.03
CA ARG A 38 2.71 -1.88 7.82
C ARG A 38 3.99 -2.29 8.53
N VAL A 39 4.08 -3.56 8.91
CA VAL A 39 5.29 -4.18 9.47
C VAL A 39 6.00 -4.96 8.37
N VAL A 40 7.33 -4.87 8.28
CA VAL A 40 8.13 -5.52 7.23
C VAL A 40 9.40 -6.12 7.84
N THR A 41 9.78 -7.32 7.40
CA THR A 41 11.05 -7.97 7.80
C THR A 41 12.25 -7.46 7.00
N ARG A 42 12.32 -6.18 6.73
CA ARG A 42 13.44 -5.57 6.06
C ARG A 42 14.39 -5.01 7.11
N THR A 43 15.70 -5.26 6.97
CA THR A 43 16.70 -4.51 7.75
C THR A 43 16.56 -3.03 7.41
N ALA A 44 16.30 -2.20 8.42
CA ALA A 44 15.93 -0.81 8.23
C ALA A 44 17.00 -0.02 7.49
N ILE A 45 16.68 0.43 6.29
CA ILE A 45 17.21 1.67 5.74
C ILE A 45 16.07 2.69 5.95
N ALA A 46 16.00 3.20 7.16
CA ALA A 46 14.82 3.78 7.78
C ALA A 46 14.35 5.14 7.23
N ALA A 47 14.97 5.71 6.22
CA ALA A 47 14.76 7.12 5.88
C ALA A 47 13.65 7.40 4.87
N LEU A 48 13.03 6.41 4.23
CA LEU A 48 12.26 6.67 3.01
C LEU A 48 10.91 5.93 2.86
N GLU A 49 10.52 5.08 3.81
CA GLU A 49 9.21 4.40 3.76
C GLU A 49 8.63 4.34 5.17
N ASP A 50 7.38 4.79 5.34
CA ASP A 50 6.67 4.71 6.63
C ASP A 50 6.22 3.26 6.91
N HIS A 51 7.15 2.45 7.44
CA HIS A 51 6.86 1.09 7.90
C HIS A 51 7.62 0.77 9.19
N GLU A 52 7.12 -0.16 9.96
CA GLU A 52 7.83 -0.73 11.10
C GLU A 52 8.74 -1.87 10.61
N SER A 53 10.02 -1.80 10.95
CA SER A 53 11.00 -2.85 10.63
C SER A 53 11.18 -3.79 11.80
N VAL A 54 11.08 -5.09 11.54
CA VAL A 54 11.29 -6.15 12.55
C VAL A 54 12.17 -7.26 11.98
N SER A 55 12.80 -8.05 12.84
CA SER A 55 13.49 -9.24 12.40
C SER A 55 12.51 -10.34 11.95
N PRO A 56 12.93 -11.30 11.11
CA PRO A 56 12.09 -12.44 10.72
C PRO A 56 11.54 -13.21 11.92
N GLY A 57 12.34 -13.43 12.96
CA GLY A 57 11.91 -14.11 14.17
C GLY A 57 10.85 -13.35 14.95
N GLN A 58 11.02 -12.04 15.10
CA GLN A 58 10.02 -11.16 15.72
C GLN A 58 8.71 -11.14 14.91
N PHE A 59 8.81 -11.13 13.59
CA PHE A 59 7.64 -11.17 12.73
C PHE A 59 6.86 -12.47 12.89
N ALA A 60 7.56 -13.63 12.88
CA ALA A 60 6.94 -14.93 13.05
C ALA A 60 6.21 -15.03 14.41
N LEU A 61 6.88 -14.65 15.50
CA LEU A 61 6.28 -14.63 16.84
C LEU A 61 5.04 -13.73 16.91
N ARG A 62 5.08 -12.54 16.32
CA ARG A 62 3.93 -11.63 16.26
C ARG A 62 2.79 -12.21 15.42
N ARG A 63 3.10 -12.92 14.31
CA ARG A 63 2.11 -13.59 13.46
C ARG A 63 1.38 -14.69 14.24
N GLU A 64 2.11 -15.52 14.96
CA GLU A 64 1.56 -16.59 15.82
C GLU A 64 0.66 -16.04 16.93
N ASN A 65 1.01 -14.90 17.50
CA ASN A 65 0.21 -14.21 18.53
C ASN A 65 -0.94 -13.34 17.95
N GLY A 66 -1.25 -13.44 16.66
CA GLY A 66 -2.38 -12.74 16.07
C GLY A 66 -2.21 -11.21 15.93
N ALA A 67 -0.97 -10.71 15.96
CA ALA A 67 -0.69 -9.27 15.88
C ALA A 67 -1.02 -8.65 14.50
N TYR A 68 -1.34 -9.48 13.50
CA TYR A 68 -1.63 -9.02 12.14
C TYR A 68 -3.04 -9.39 11.71
N ALA A 69 -3.79 -8.40 11.23
CA ALA A 69 -5.06 -8.62 10.57
C ALA A 69 -4.87 -9.32 9.22
N LEU A 70 -3.82 -8.97 8.49
CA LEU A 70 -3.37 -9.61 7.25
C LEU A 70 -1.85 -9.71 7.26
N SER A 71 -1.33 -10.81 6.75
CA SER A 71 0.12 -10.95 6.51
C SER A 71 0.36 -11.75 5.23
N TRP A 72 1.44 -11.42 4.54
CA TRP A 72 1.85 -12.11 3.31
C TRP A 72 3.37 -12.08 3.16
N ASP A 73 3.87 -12.99 2.35
CA ASP A 73 5.29 -13.05 2.00
C ASP A 73 5.47 -12.64 0.53
N ALA A 74 6.44 -11.80 0.24
CA ALA A 74 6.76 -11.36 -1.11
C ALA A 74 8.23 -10.94 -1.20
N HIS A 75 8.90 -11.37 -2.27
CA HIS A 75 10.29 -10.98 -2.57
C HIS A 75 11.29 -11.27 -1.45
N GLY A 76 11.10 -12.40 -0.73
CA GLY A 76 11.95 -12.79 0.39
C GLY A 76 11.74 -12.00 1.67
N LEU A 77 10.68 -11.22 1.75
CA LEU A 77 10.29 -10.45 2.93
C LEU A 77 8.87 -10.83 3.37
N SER A 78 8.62 -10.70 4.66
CA SER A 78 7.28 -10.83 5.24
C SER A 78 6.70 -9.44 5.53
N TYR A 79 5.41 -9.29 5.29
CA TYR A 79 4.66 -8.05 5.47
C TYR A 79 3.43 -8.31 6.33
N GLY A 80 3.10 -7.39 7.22
CA GLY A 80 1.93 -7.47 8.09
C GLY A 80 1.19 -6.14 8.18
N LEU A 81 -0.13 -6.20 8.15
CA LEU A 81 -0.99 -5.10 8.55
C LEU A 81 -1.45 -5.35 9.99
N PRO A 82 -1.30 -4.38 10.89
CA PRO A 82 -1.54 -4.57 12.31
C PRO A 82 -3.00 -4.95 12.61
N ALA A 83 -3.21 -5.77 13.63
CA ALA A 83 -4.54 -6.20 14.04
C ALA A 83 -5.43 -5.03 14.51
N SER A 84 -4.84 -3.92 14.97
CA SER A 84 -5.58 -2.72 15.38
C SER A 84 -6.45 -2.11 14.27
N LEU A 85 -6.16 -2.41 12.99
CA LEU A 85 -7.05 -1.98 11.90
C LEU A 85 -8.46 -2.56 12.00
N LEU A 86 -8.65 -3.66 12.75
CA LEU A 86 -9.96 -4.26 12.97
C LEU A 86 -10.86 -3.34 13.81
N ASP A 87 -10.28 -2.65 14.80
CA ASP A 87 -10.99 -1.69 15.64
C ASP A 87 -11.42 -0.48 14.80
N ASP A 88 -10.54 -0.02 13.90
CA ASP A 88 -10.85 1.08 12.99
C ASP A 88 -11.97 0.71 12.01
N LEU A 89 -11.93 -0.49 11.44
CA LEU A 89 -13.00 -0.99 10.59
C LEU A 89 -14.30 -1.17 11.37
N GLY A 90 -14.23 -1.67 12.61
CA GLY A 90 -15.39 -1.78 13.51
C GLY A 90 -16.00 -0.42 13.84
N ALA A 91 -15.19 0.62 13.94
CA ALA A 91 -15.61 2.01 14.16
C ALA A 91 -16.16 2.70 12.88
N GLY A 92 -16.25 1.99 11.75
CA GLY A 92 -16.77 2.54 10.50
C GLY A 92 -15.78 3.42 9.73
N ARG A 93 -14.48 3.31 10.01
CA ARG A 93 -13.45 4.13 9.37
C ARG A 93 -13.00 3.58 8.02
N VAL A 94 -12.43 4.44 7.20
CA VAL A 94 -11.74 4.10 5.95
C VAL A 94 -10.27 3.87 6.27
N VAL A 95 -9.85 2.61 6.21
CA VAL A 95 -8.48 2.19 6.56
C VAL A 95 -7.66 2.03 5.29
N VAL A 96 -6.71 2.95 5.06
CA VAL A 96 -5.91 3.02 3.82
C VAL A 96 -4.56 2.35 4.05
N CYS A 97 -4.30 1.26 3.36
CA CYS A 97 -3.10 0.46 3.53
C CYS A 97 -2.28 0.31 2.24
N ASN A 98 -0.97 0.46 2.35
CA ASN A 98 -0.06 0.09 1.27
C ASN A 98 0.03 -1.44 1.18
N GLY A 99 -0.48 -2.01 0.11
CA GLY A 99 -0.57 -3.43 -0.12
C GLY A 99 0.25 -3.93 -1.31
N SER A 100 0.10 -5.22 -1.56
CA SER A 100 0.61 -5.90 -2.75
C SER A 100 -0.57 -6.49 -3.53
N ARG A 101 -0.45 -6.53 -4.85
CA ARG A 101 -1.45 -7.17 -5.71
C ARG A 101 -1.67 -8.65 -5.35
N ALA A 102 -0.60 -9.33 -4.89
CA ALA A 102 -0.68 -10.73 -4.48
C ALA A 102 -1.58 -10.97 -3.25
N MET A 103 -1.82 -9.95 -2.42
CA MET A 103 -2.66 -10.08 -1.22
C MET A 103 -4.13 -9.69 -1.45
N VAL A 104 -4.48 -9.13 -2.60
CA VAL A 104 -5.82 -8.58 -2.85
C VAL A 104 -6.91 -9.62 -2.65
N ALA A 105 -6.75 -10.80 -3.25
CA ALA A 105 -7.74 -11.88 -3.13
C ALA A 105 -7.94 -12.32 -1.67
N ALA A 106 -6.85 -12.49 -0.91
CA ALA A 106 -6.92 -12.85 0.51
C ALA A 106 -7.58 -11.74 1.35
N ALA A 107 -7.30 -10.48 1.03
CA ALA A 107 -7.92 -9.35 1.71
C ALA A 107 -9.41 -9.26 1.44
N GLN A 108 -9.84 -9.43 0.19
CA GLN A 108 -11.26 -9.42 -0.19
C GLN A 108 -12.02 -10.60 0.41
N ALA A 109 -11.40 -11.78 0.51
CA ALA A 109 -12.00 -12.93 1.16
C ALA A 109 -12.22 -12.68 2.67
N LYS A 110 -11.27 -12.00 3.34
CA LYS A 110 -11.36 -11.69 4.77
C LYS A 110 -12.23 -10.47 5.06
N PHE A 111 -12.21 -9.47 4.18
CA PHE A 111 -12.93 -8.20 4.28
C PHE A 111 -13.68 -7.92 2.98
N PRO A 112 -14.92 -8.44 2.82
CA PRO A 112 -15.66 -8.39 1.55
C PRO A 112 -15.88 -6.98 0.98
N GLY A 113 -15.91 -5.94 1.85
CA GLY A 113 -16.01 -4.53 1.43
C GLY A 113 -14.70 -3.88 0.96
N THR A 114 -13.60 -4.65 0.83
CA THR A 114 -12.30 -4.10 0.44
C THR A 114 -12.35 -3.41 -0.93
N LYS A 115 -11.97 -2.15 -0.95
CA LYS A 115 -11.74 -1.38 -2.19
C LYS A 115 -10.26 -1.46 -2.58
N VAL A 116 -10.00 -1.54 -3.87
CA VAL A 116 -8.63 -1.59 -4.40
C VAL A 116 -8.37 -0.33 -5.21
N VAL A 117 -7.29 0.38 -4.86
CA VAL A 117 -6.80 1.53 -5.63
C VAL A 117 -5.47 1.13 -6.27
N LEU A 118 -5.46 1.07 -7.60
CA LEU A 118 -4.28 0.74 -8.39
C LEU A 118 -3.57 2.03 -8.82
N ILE A 119 -2.37 2.24 -8.30
CA ILE A 119 -1.50 3.32 -8.74
C ILE A 119 -0.65 2.81 -9.92
N GLU A 120 -0.78 3.47 -11.04
CA GLU A 120 -0.06 3.16 -12.28
C GLU A 120 0.90 4.31 -12.63
N ALA A 121 1.98 3.97 -13.32
CA ALA A 121 2.85 4.92 -13.99
C ALA A 121 3.53 4.22 -15.16
N SER A 122 3.83 4.96 -16.23
CA SER A 122 4.50 4.43 -17.41
C SER A 122 5.85 3.78 -17.04
N ALA A 123 6.27 2.79 -17.81
CA ALA A 123 7.54 2.10 -17.58
C ALA A 123 8.73 3.07 -17.51
N ALA A 124 8.75 4.08 -18.41
CA ALA A 124 9.78 5.12 -18.45
C ALA A 124 9.83 5.95 -17.16
N VAL A 125 8.66 6.37 -16.66
CA VAL A 125 8.56 7.13 -15.39
C VAL A 125 9.02 6.28 -14.22
N ARG A 126 8.58 5.02 -14.16
CA ARG A 126 8.99 4.08 -13.09
C ARG A 126 10.49 3.83 -13.09
N ALA A 127 11.09 3.60 -14.27
CA ALA A 127 12.54 3.41 -14.42
C ALA A 127 13.32 4.62 -13.91
N ARG A 128 12.93 5.83 -14.33
CA ARG A 128 13.55 7.09 -13.87
C ARG A 128 13.45 7.26 -12.36
N ARG A 129 12.29 7.00 -11.76
CA ARG A 129 12.08 7.12 -10.31
C ARG A 129 12.89 6.09 -9.52
N LEU A 130 13.03 4.86 -10.03
CA LEU A 130 13.85 3.82 -9.40
C LEU A 130 15.34 4.15 -9.48
N ALA A 131 15.82 4.62 -10.65
CA ALA A 131 17.19 5.06 -10.83
C ALA A 131 17.55 6.24 -9.91
N GLY A 132 16.66 7.21 -9.76
CA GLY A 132 16.87 8.37 -8.89
C GLY A 132 16.95 8.04 -7.39
N ARG A 133 16.50 6.86 -6.98
CA ARG A 133 16.64 6.39 -5.58
C ARG A 133 18.07 5.89 -5.25
N GLY A 134 18.92 5.66 -6.24
CA GLY A 134 20.32 5.28 -6.07
C GLY A 134 20.59 3.94 -5.34
N ARG A 135 19.56 3.08 -5.21
CA ARG A 135 19.63 1.86 -4.39
C ARG A 135 19.79 0.58 -5.19
N GLU A 136 19.62 0.65 -6.49
CA GLU A 136 19.55 -0.51 -7.36
C GLU A 136 20.42 -0.31 -8.61
N THR A 137 21.05 -1.39 -9.02
CA THR A 137 21.75 -1.43 -10.32
C THR A 137 20.74 -1.43 -11.48
N GLY A 138 21.19 -1.03 -12.67
CA GLY A 138 20.34 -1.08 -13.86
C GLY A 138 19.70 -2.46 -14.11
N ALA A 139 20.45 -3.55 -13.83
CA ALA A 139 19.94 -4.92 -13.93
C ALA A 139 18.82 -5.22 -12.92
N GLN A 140 18.96 -4.74 -11.69
CA GLN A 140 17.91 -4.90 -10.67
C GLN A 140 16.65 -4.09 -11.02
N ILE A 141 16.81 -2.90 -11.56
CA ILE A 141 15.70 -2.07 -12.06
C ILE A 141 14.99 -2.80 -13.20
N ALA A 142 15.71 -3.33 -14.20
CA ALA A 142 15.15 -4.09 -15.31
C ALA A 142 14.36 -5.30 -14.81
N THR A 143 14.91 -6.08 -13.87
CA THR A 143 14.23 -7.21 -13.24
C THR A 143 12.93 -6.78 -12.56
N ARG A 144 12.91 -5.65 -11.87
CA ARG A 144 11.70 -5.14 -11.18
C ARG A 144 10.65 -4.62 -12.14
N LEU A 145 11.06 -4.05 -13.27
CA LEU A 145 10.14 -3.57 -14.31
C LEU A 145 9.49 -4.73 -15.07
N GLY A 146 10.23 -5.83 -15.31
CA GLY A 146 9.78 -7.01 -16.06
C GLY A 146 9.00 -8.04 -15.22
N ARG A 147 8.79 -7.81 -13.92
CA ARG A 147 8.03 -8.76 -13.09
C ARG A 147 6.59 -8.86 -13.56
N GLU A 148 6.18 -10.08 -13.87
CA GLU A 148 4.77 -10.39 -14.02
C GLU A 148 4.03 -10.07 -12.72
N VAL A 149 2.90 -9.47 -12.84
CA VAL A 149 2.15 -9.02 -11.69
C VAL A 149 0.72 -9.51 -11.81
N PRO A 150 0.19 -10.12 -10.73
CA PRO A 150 -1.19 -10.56 -10.72
C PRO A 150 -2.14 -9.46 -11.20
N GLU A 151 -3.13 -9.83 -11.98
CA GLU A 151 -4.16 -8.90 -12.40
C GLU A 151 -4.88 -8.31 -11.19
N VAL A 152 -5.26 -7.07 -11.34
CA VAL A 152 -6.07 -6.39 -10.33
C VAL A 152 -7.53 -6.69 -10.64
N PRO A 153 -8.35 -7.00 -9.62
CA PRO A 153 -9.73 -7.39 -9.86
C PRO A 153 -10.52 -6.31 -10.61
N PRO A 154 -11.53 -6.72 -11.38
CA PRO A 154 -12.49 -5.78 -11.97
C PRO A 154 -13.08 -4.86 -10.90
N GLY A 155 -13.21 -3.57 -11.22
CA GLY A 155 -13.72 -2.57 -10.26
C GLY A 155 -12.66 -1.88 -9.43
N ALA A 156 -11.37 -2.17 -9.60
CA ALA A 156 -10.30 -1.38 -8.99
C ALA A 156 -10.29 0.06 -9.53
N ILE A 157 -10.15 1.03 -8.63
CA ILE A 157 -10.00 2.45 -8.97
C ILE A 157 -8.57 2.65 -9.48
N ARG A 158 -8.42 3.09 -10.72
CA ARG A 158 -7.11 3.30 -11.35
C ARG A 158 -6.70 4.76 -11.27
N ILE A 159 -5.50 5.01 -10.77
CA ILE A 159 -4.88 6.34 -10.68
C ILE A 159 -3.60 6.34 -11.51
N ASP A 160 -3.61 7.03 -12.63
CA ASP A 160 -2.40 7.29 -13.40
C ASP A 160 -1.57 8.38 -12.71
N ASN A 161 -0.34 8.00 -12.36
CA ASN A 161 0.66 8.85 -11.71
C ASN A 161 1.91 9.01 -12.61
N SER A 162 1.70 9.07 -13.92
CA SER A 162 2.79 9.27 -14.90
C SER A 162 3.18 10.73 -15.09
N GLY A 163 2.27 11.65 -14.79
CA GLY A 163 2.46 13.11 -14.93
C GLY A 163 3.05 13.76 -13.67
N GLU A 164 2.64 15.00 -13.41
CA GLU A 164 3.03 15.74 -12.21
C GLU A 164 2.48 15.06 -10.95
N VAL A 165 3.29 15.07 -9.89
CA VAL A 165 2.96 14.36 -8.64
C VAL A 165 1.73 14.96 -7.97
N GLU A 166 1.55 16.26 -8.06
CA GLU A 166 0.42 17.02 -7.52
C GLU A 166 -0.91 16.56 -8.11
N ASP A 167 -0.95 16.30 -9.42
CA ASP A 167 -2.13 15.75 -10.11
C ASP A 167 -2.46 14.33 -9.62
N GLY A 168 -1.44 13.51 -9.44
CA GLY A 168 -1.57 12.17 -8.86
C GLY A 168 -2.15 12.22 -7.45
N ILE A 169 -1.63 13.10 -6.60
CA ILE A 169 -2.12 13.35 -5.24
C ILE A 169 -3.59 13.79 -5.26
N ALA A 170 -3.93 14.77 -6.07
CA ALA A 170 -5.29 15.31 -6.15
C ALA A 170 -6.30 14.22 -6.57
N ARG A 171 -5.96 13.40 -7.57
CA ARG A 171 -6.79 12.25 -8.00
C ARG A 171 -6.94 11.22 -6.89
N PHE A 172 -5.86 10.87 -6.21
CA PHE A 172 -5.87 9.87 -5.14
C PHE A 172 -6.70 10.32 -3.94
N VAL A 173 -6.50 11.56 -3.45
CA VAL A 173 -7.28 12.13 -2.35
C VAL A 173 -8.77 12.20 -2.70
N ARG A 174 -9.10 12.61 -3.94
CA ARG A 174 -10.50 12.62 -4.42
C ARG A 174 -11.12 11.23 -4.40
N ALA A 175 -10.38 10.20 -4.85
CA ALA A 175 -10.85 8.82 -4.83
C ALA A 175 -11.09 8.32 -3.41
N LEU A 176 -10.20 8.62 -2.46
CA LEU A 176 -10.38 8.28 -1.05
C LEU A 176 -11.62 8.95 -0.45
N LYS A 177 -11.81 10.25 -0.71
CA LYS A 177 -13.00 11.00 -0.24
C LYS A 177 -14.31 10.41 -0.79
N ALA A 178 -14.33 10.00 -2.06
CA ALA A 178 -15.49 9.32 -2.64
C ALA A 178 -15.81 8.01 -1.92
N ILE A 179 -14.80 7.17 -1.65
CA ILE A 179 -14.95 5.93 -0.87
C ILE A 179 -15.49 6.19 0.53
N GLY A 180 -15.06 7.26 1.18
CA GLY A 180 -15.50 7.62 2.54
C GLY A 180 -16.87 8.29 2.60
N SER A 181 -17.53 8.49 1.46
CA SER A 181 -18.87 9.10 1.36
C SER A 181 -19.96 8.08 1.02
N ASP A 182 -19.57 6.86 0.59
CA ASP A 182 -20.48 5.72 0.34
C ASP A 182 -20.83 5.01 1.66
#